data_42934d42fb79497170a5d3251b1ee786
#
_entry.id   42934d42fb79497170a5d3251b1ee786
#
_cell.length_a   1.000
_cell.length_b   1.000
_cell.length_c   1.000
_cell.angle_alpha   90.00
_cell.angle_beta   90.00
_cell.angle_gamma   90.00
#
_symmetry.space_group_name_H-M   'P 1'
#
loop_
_entity.id
_entity.type
_entity.pdbx_description
1 polymer ?
#
loop_
_entity_poly.entity_id
_entity_poly.type
_entity_poly.pdbx_seq_one_letter_code
_entity_poly.pdbx_strand_id
1 'polypeptide(L)'
;MDDLHSINNAINKRAGRRLLPSIFVSIVMLAIIFGSLKINPAIFAFFVWLMILFAMYELVRAFKSSEIEISLIPLFIATTGIIGATWFKNIDGLSVSLAVAIPNVVVYLLFVTPKDYVRRSSVAVFSIFYLPFLAGFVLLLAHSPDPLKKIATLIVLVSFNDTFAYLSGVLFGKHTLVPHISPKKTWEGLAGAIIMTTIGATLLFVYVLKDHWWLGAIVGVLGVITATCGDLIESAVKRDLQIKDMGTIL
;
A
#
# COMPACT_ATOMS: atom_id res chain seq x y z
N MET A 1 -32.21 -3.89 23.72
CA MET A 1 -31.55 -3.22 22.56
C MET A 1 -30.54 -2.17 22.99
N ASP A 2 -30.71 -1.52 24.13
CA ASP A 2 -29.82 -0.46 24.62
C ASP A 2 -28.42 -0.93 24.99
N ASP A 3 -28.24 -2.16 25.49
CA ASP A 3 -26.93 -2.71 25.85
C ASP A 3 -25.98 -2.89 24.67
N LEU A 4 -26.48 -3.33 23.52
CA LEU A 4 -25.66 -3.50 22.30
C LEU A 4 -25.19 -2.15 21.73
N HIS A 5 -26.03 -1.10 21.84
CA HIS A 5 -25.64 0.24 21.44
C HIS A 5 -24.60 0.85 22.38
N SER A 6 -24.71 0.64 23.67
CA SER A 6 -23.76 1.12 24.66
C SER A 6 -22.39 0.42 24.55
N ILE A 7 -22.38 -0.88 24.33
CA ILE A 7 -21.16 -1.68 24.08
C ILE A 7 -20.51 -1.25 22.78
N ASN A 8 -21.27 -1.08 21.68
CA ASN A 8 -20.74 -0.62 20.39
C ASN A 8 -20.15 0.79 20.48
N ASN A 9 -20.77 1.69 21.22
CA ASN A 9 -20.26 3.04 21.44
C ASN A 9 -18.98 3.05 22.30
N ALA A 10 -18.89 2.19 23.32
CA ALA A 10 -17.71 2.04 24.14
C ALA A 10 -16.52 1.46 23.33
N ILE A 11 -16.78 0.48 22.49
CA ILE A 11 -15.79 -0.14 21.58
C ILE A 11 -15.33 0.88 20.53
N ASN A 12 -16.24 1.59 19.89
CA ASN A 12 -15.93 2.61 18.90
C ASN A 12 -15.10 3.77 19.48
N LYS A 13 -15.39 4.17 20.72
CA LYS A 13 -14.63 5.21 21.45
C LYS A 13 -13.21 4.79 21.79
N ARG A 14 -12.99 3.50 22.11
CA ARG A 14 -11.64 2.93 22.35
C ARG A 14 -10.87 2.68 21.04
N ALA A 15 -11.55 2.22 19.99
CA ALA A 15 -10.94 1.91 18.71
C ALA A 15 -10.67 3.16 17.84
N GLY A 16 -11.30 4.31 18.16
CA GLY A 16 -11.18 5.55 17.36
C GLY A 16 -11.81 5.45 15.95
N ARG A 17 -12.51 4.34 15.64
CA ARG A 17 -13.17 4.06 14.34
C ARG A 17 -14.51 3.35 14.60
N ARG A 18 -15.43 3.47 13.63
CA ARG A 18 -16.65 2.66 13.61
C ARG A 18 -16.30 1.23 13.15
N LEU A 19 -16.13 0.29 14.07
CA LEU A 19 -15.63 -1.07 13.79
C LEU A 19 -16.51 -1.84 12.78
N LEU A 20 -17.83 -1.83 12.94
CA LEU A 20 -18.73 -2.59 12.07
C LEU A 20 -18.65 -2.16 10.59
N PRO A 21 -18.69 -0.86 10.23
CA PRO A 21 -18.46 -0.44 8.85
C PRO A 21 -17.08 -0.82 8.33
N SER A 22 -16.02 -0.70 9.14
CA SER A 22 -14.67 -1.05 8.71
C SER A 22 -14.52 -2.54 8.41
N ILE A 23 -15.09 -3.42 9.25
CA ILE A 23 -15.12 -4.88 9.02
C ILE A 23 -15.88 -5.20 7.74
N PHE A 24 -17.06 -4.58 7.54
CA PHE A 24 -17.86 -4.80 6.34
C PHE A 24 -17.09 -4.42 5.07
N VAL A 25 -16.47 -3.23 5.05
CA VAL A 25 -15.65 -2.77 3.92
C VAL A 25 -14.49 -3.73 3.67
N SER A 26 -13.78 -4.18 4.72
CA SER A 26 -12.69 -5.15 4.58
C SER A 26 -13.15 -6.48 3.99
N ILE A 27 -14.30 -7.00 4.42
CA ILE A 27 -14.87 -8.25 3.87
C ILE A 27 -15.24 -8.05 2.39
N VAL A 28 -15.88 -6.94 2.04
CA VAL A 28 -16.25 -6.63 0.65
C VAL A 28 -15.00 -6.53 -0.22
N MET A 29 -13.96 -5.83 0.24
CA MET A 29 -12.69 -5.70 -0.50
C MET A 29 -12.02 -7.06 -0.71
N LEU A 30 -11.95 -7.89 0.32
CA LEU A 30 -11.41 -9.26 0.20
C LEU A 30 -12.24 -10.10 -0.78
N ALA A 31 -13.58 -10.01 -0.72
CA ALA A 31 -14.46 -10.70 -1.65
C ALA A 31 -14.24 -10.27 -3.10
N ILE A 32 -14.04 -8.95 -3.34
CA ILE A 32 -13.71 -8.44 -4.67
C ILE A 32 -12.35 -8.95 -5.14
N ILE A 33 -11.31 -8.88 -4.29
CA ILE A 33 -9.97 -9.36 -4.63
C ILE A 33 -9.98 -10.85 -4.98
N PHE A 34 -10.47 -11.69 -4.10
CA PHE A 34 -10.46 -13.14 -4.32
C PHE A 34 -11.47 -13.59 -5.38
N GLY A 35 -12.64 -12.94 -5.44
CA GLY A 35 -13.65 -13.20 -6.46
C GLY A 35 -13.15 -12.85 -7.86
N SER A 36 -12.54 -11.68 -8.04
CA SER A 36 -11.98 -11.27 -9.32
C SER A 36 -10.85 -12.19 -9.79
N LEU A 37 -9.91 -12.54 -8.90
CA LEU A 37 -8.82 -13.48 -9.22
C LEU A 37 -9.32 -14.88 -9.60
N LYS A 38 -10.39 -15.36 -8.93
CA LYS A 38 -10.96 -16.67 -9.22
C LYS A 38 -11.71 -16.71 -10.55
N ILE A 39 -12.39 -15.62 -10.91
CA ILE A 39 -13.15 -15.52 -12.16
C ILE A 39 -12.19 -15.30 -13.34
N ASN A 40 -11.39 -14.23 -13.29
CA ASN A 40 -10.41 -13.90 -14.32
C ASN A 40 -9.40 -12.88 -13.76
N PRO A 41 -8.09 -13.15 -13.83
CA PRO A 41 -7.06 -12.20 -13.40
C PRO A 41 -7.14 -10.80 -14.06
N ALA A 42 -7.72 -10.70 -15.26
CA ALA A 42 -7.94 -9.40 -15.92
C ALA A 42 -8.95 -8.52 -15.18
N ILE A 43 -9.97 -9.11 -14.52
CA ILE A 43 -10.92 -8.38 -13.68
C ILE A 43 -10.20 -7.83 -12.44
N PHE A 44 -9.29 -8.62 -11.87
CA PHE A 44 -8.45 -8.17 -10.77
C PHE A 44 -7.52 -7.01 -11.20
N ALA A 45 -6.88 -7.12 -12.37
CA ALA A 45 -6.04 -6.05 -12.91
C ALA A 45 -6.83 -4.75 -13.14
N PHE A 46 -8.06 -4.85 -13.65
CA PHE A 46 -8.96 -3.70 -13.79
C PHE A 46 -9.31 -3.09 -12.43
N PHE A 47 -9.60 -3.91 -11.44
CA PHE A 47 -9.85 -3.45 -10.07
C PHE A 47 -8.63 -2.73 -9.48
N VAL A 48 -7.42 -3.30 -9.62
CA VAL A 48 -6.17 -2.65 -9.18
C VAL A 48 -5.97 -1.31 -9.89
N TRP A 49 -6.15 -1.27 -11.22
CA TRP A 49 -6.05 -0.03 -12.00
C TRP A 49 -6.99 1.05 -11.46
N LEU A 50 -8.25 0.70 -11.22
CA LEU A 50 -9.24 1.64 -10.69
C LEU A 50 -8.85 2.16 -9.30
N MET A 51 -8.43 1.26 -8.40
CA MET A 51 -7.97 1.63 -7.05
C MET A 51 -6.76 2.57 -7.08
N ILE A 52 -5.80 2.32 -7.97
CA ILE A 52 -4.62 3.18 -8.10
C ILE A 52 -4.97 4.55 -8.70
N LEU A 53 -5.94 4.64 -9.60
CA LEU A 53 -6.44 5.93 -10.07
C LEU A 53 -7.10 6.74 -8.94
N PHE A 54 -7.91 6.09 -8.09
CA PHE A 54 -8.49 6.75 -6.91
C PHE A 54 -7.41 7.18 -5.92
N ALA A 55 -6.45 6.32 -5.61
CA ALA A 55 -5.34 6.65 -4.73
C ALA A 55 -4.49 7.81 -5.29
N MET A 56 -4.25 7.83 -6.61
CA MET A 56 -3.55 8.94 -7.27
C MET A 56 -4.34 10.26 -7.17
N TYR A 57 -5.65 10.20 -7.35
CA TYR A 57 -6.51 11.37 -7.18
C TYR A 57 -6.44 11.93 -5.75
N GLU A 58 -6.55 11.06 -4.73
CA GLU A 58 -6.46 11.48 -3.32
C GLU A 58 -5.07 12.03 -2.98
N LEU A 59 -4.01 11.39 -3.47
CA LEU A 59 -2.64 11.85 -3.26
C LEU A 59 -2.39 13.25 -3.87
N VAL A 60 -2.82 13.48 -5.11
CA VAL A 60 -2.72 14.80 -5.77
C VAL A 60 -3.54 15.84 -5.02
N ARG A 61 -4.72 15.49 -4.53
CA ARG A 61 -5.55 16.37 -3.71
C ARG A 61 -4.87 16.70 -2.38
N ALA A 62 -4.21 15.74 -1.74
CA ALA A 62 -3.44 15.96 -0.53
C ALA A 62 -2.26 16.91 -0.77
N PHE A 63 -1.55 16.80 -1.88
CA PHE A 63 -0.50 17.75 -2.25
C PHE A 63 -1.05 19.16 -2.50
N LYS A 64 -2.20 19.25 -3.16
CA LYS A 64 -2.85 20.55 -3.42
C LYS A 64 -3.24 21.27 -2.13
N SER A 65 -3.64 20.57 -1.07
CA SER A 65 -3.94 21.18 0.24
C SER A 65 -2.71 21.81 0.91
N SER A 66 -1.50 21.44 0.48
CA SER A 66 -0.22 21.98 0.94
C SER A 66 0.46 22.87 -0.10
N GLU A 67 -0.34 23.50 -0.97
CA GLU A 67 0.11 24.44 -2.00
C GLU A 67 1.04 23.83 -3.07
N ILE A 68 1.01 22.50 -3.25
CA ILE A 68 1.74 21.80 -4.30
C ILE A 68 0.75 21.40 -5.40
N GLU A 69 0.59 22.25 -6.39
CA GLU A 69 -0.31 21.96 -7.51
C GLU A 69 0.37 21.13 -8.59
N ILE A 70 -0.13 19.93 -8.80
CA ILE A 70 0.33 19.00 -9.84
C ILE A 70 -0.87 18.67 -10.74
N SER A 71 -0.65 18.63 -12.04
CA SER A 71 -1.68 18.22 -12.99
C SER A 71 -2.01 16.74 -12.83
N LEU A 72 -3.28 16.42 -12.67
CA LEU A 72 -3.78 15.04 -12.53
C LEU A 72 -3.73 14.26 -13.86
N ILE A 73 -3.94 14.96 -15.00
CA ILE A 73 -4.04 14.33 -16.32
C ILE A 73 -2.80 13.53 -16.69
N PRO A 74 -1.56 14.08 -16.67
CA PRO A 74 -0.37 13.32 -17.04
C PRO A 74 -0.11 12.16 -16.07
N LEU A 75 -0.46 12.29 -14.80
CA LEU A 75 -0.33 11.21 -13.82
C LEU A 75 -1.31 10.07 -14.06
N PHE A 76 -2.54 10.37 -14.48
CA PHE A 76 -3.53 9.35 -14.87
C PHE A 76 -3.12 8.62 -16.14
N ILE A 77 -2.58 9.33 -17.13
CA ILE A 77 -2.05 8.74 -18.37
C ILE A 77 -0.86 7.83 -18.03
N ALA A 78 0.08 8.31 -17.22
CA ALA A 78 1.23 7.54 -16.75
C ALA A 78 0.79 6.29 -15.98
N THR A 79 -0.14 6.42 -15.03
CA THR A 79 -0.70 5.30 -14.26
C THR A 79 -1.33 4.25 -15.16
N THR A 80 -2.18 4.68 -16.11
CA THR A 80 -2.84 3.78 -17.06
C THR A 80 -1.82 3.09 -17.96
N GLY A 81 -0.82 3.83 -18.43
CA GLY A 81 0.27 3.28 -19.24
C GLY A 81 1.11 2.25 -18.50
N ILE A 82 1.49 2.53 -17.24
CA ILE A 82 2.30 1.61 -16.41
C ILE A 82 1.51 0.32 -16.11
N ILE A 83 0.28 0.45 -15.62
CA ILE A 83 -0.58 -0.70 -15.28
C ILE A 83 -0.88 -1.53 -16.54
N GLY A 84 -1.27 -0.88 -17.65
CA GLY A 84 -1.56 -1.56 -18.91
C GLY A 84 -0.32 -2.25 -19.50
N ALA A 85 0.82 -1.56 -19.58
CA ALA A 85 2.05 -2.17 -20.10
C ALA A 85 2.53 -3.33 -19.22
N THR A 86 2.43 -3.21 -17.90
CA THR A 86 2.75 -4.31 -16.97
C THR A 86 1.83 -5.50 -17.20
N TRP A 87 0.54 -5.26 -17.42
CA TRP A 87 -0.42 -6.32 -17.69
C TRP A 87 -0.08 -7.10 -18.96
N PHE A 88 0.26 -6.43 -20.06
CA PHE A 88 0.51 -7.08 -21.36
C PHE A 88 1.95 -7.58 -21.55
N LYS A 89 2.93 -6.99 -20.89
CA LYS A 89 4.37 -7.25 -21.13
C LYS A 89 5.14 -7.60 -19.85
N ASN A 90 4.47 -7.86 -18.75
CA ASN A 90 5.08 -8.22 -17.46
C ASN A 90 6.15 -7.20 -17.01
N ILE A 91 7.29 -7.69 -16.53
CA ILE A 91 8.38 -6.87 -15.99
C ILE A 91 8.99 -5.92 -17.03
N ASP A 92 9.05 -6.35 -18.29
CA ASP A 92 9.54 -5.50 -19.39
C ASP A 92 8.58 -4.33 -19.61
N GLY A 93 7.28 -4.59 -19.58
CA GLY A 93 6.26 -3.55 -19.65
C GLY A 93 6.34 -2.55 -18.51
N LEU A 94 6.55 -3.04 -17.28
CA LEU A 94 6.73 -2.18 -16.10
C LEU A 94 7.97 -1.28 -16.27
N SER A 95 9.09 -1.86 -16.67
CA SER A 95 10.37 -1.15 -16.81
C SER A 95 10.33 -0.10 -17.92
N VAL A 96 9.86 -0.48 -19.11
CA VAL A 96 9.79 0.43 -20.27
C VAL A 96 8.76 1.54 -20.03
N SER A 97 7.58 1.20 -19.52
CA SER A 97 6.54 2.21 -19.27
C SER A 97 6.98 3.23 -18.21
N LEU A 98 7.71 2.81 -17.18
CA LEU A 98 8.28 3.72 -16.19
C LEU A 98 9.32 4.65 -16.82
N ALA A 99 10.23 4.09 -17.64
CA ALA A 99 11.25 4.86 -18.37
C ALA A 99 10.65 5.90 -19.33
N VAL A 100 9.45 5.63 -19.85
CA VAL A 100 8.70 6.56 -20.71
C VAL A 100 7.86 7.55 -19.89
N ALA A 101 7.15 7.08 -18.87
CA ALA A 101 6.20 7.89 -18.11
C ALA A 101 6.89 9.03 -17.35
N ILE A 102 8.02 8.76 -16.69
CA ILE A 102 8.71 9.78 -15.87
C ILE A 102 9.19 10.95 -16.72
N PRO A 103 9.98 10.77 -17.81
CA PRO A 103 10.38 11.89 -18.65
C PRO A 103 9.20 12.67 -19.24
N ASN A 104 8.15 11.96 -19.68
CA ASN A 104 6.96 12.63 -20.24
C ASN A 104 6.25 13.52 -19.21
N VAL A 105 6.07 13.06 -17.98
CA VAL A 105 5.45 13.87 -16.91
C VAL A 105 6.34 15.07 -16.55
N VAL A 106 7.65 14.85 -16.44
CA VAL A 106 8.62 15.93 -16.13
C VAL A 106 8.65 16.98 -17.25
N VAL A 107 8.68 16.55 -18.52
CA VAL A 107 8.62 17.46 -19.68
C VAL A 107 7.29 18.19 -19.76
N TYR A 108 6.16 17.52 -19.52
CA TYR A 108 4.84 18.15 -19.48
C TYR A 108 4.80 19.30 -18.47
N LEU A 109 5.37 19.13 -17.28
CA LEU A 109 5.40 20.13 -16.23
C LEU A 109 6.22 21.40 -16.63
N LEU A 110 7.19 21.28 -17.53
CA LEU A 110 7.92 22.44 -18.08
C LEU A 110 6.98 23.40 -18.83
N PHE A 111 6.02 22.86 -19.57
CA PHE A 111 5.11 23.67 -20.41
C PHE A 111 3.93 24.24 -19.63
N VAL A 112 3.61 23.66 -18.48
CA VAL A 112 2.43 24.08 -17.70
C VAL A 112 2.77 25.15 -16.67
N THR A 113 3.89 25.04 -15.96
CA THR A 113 4.25 26.00 -14.92
C THR A 113 5.74 25.98 -14.60
N PRO A 114 6.48 27.07 -14.90
CA PRO A 114 7.90 27.16 -14.52
C PRO A 114 8.12 27.39 -13.02
N LYS A 115 7.11 27.91 -12.29
CA LYS A 115 7.21 28.19 -10.86
C LYS A 115 7.22 26.88 -10.06
N ASP A 116 8.15 26.77 -9.09
CA ASP A 116 8.33 25.60 -8.21
C ASP A 116 8.52 24.27 -8.98
N TYR A 117 9.11 24.35 -10.17
CA TYR A 117 9.26 23.22 -11.09
C TYR A 117 9.90 22.00 -10.44
N VAL A 118 11.02 22.16 -9.73
CA VAL A 118 11.73 21.04 -9.08
C VAL A 118 10.83 20.37 -8.04
N ARG A 119 10.16 21.15 -7.19
CA ARG A 119 9.25 20.63 -6.17
C ARG A 119 8.10 19.84 -6.79
N ARG A 120 7.47 20.39 -7.83
CA ARG A 120 6.35 19.75 -8.54
C ARG A 120 6.78 18.46 -9.26
N SER A 121 7.92 18.53 -9.96
CA SER A 121 8.47 17.35 -10.65
C SER A 121 8.86 16.25 -9.67
N SER A 122 9.49 16.59 -8.54
CA SER A 122 9.85 15.60 -7.52
C SER A 122 8.63 14.89 -6.94
N VAL A 123 7.57 15.65 -6.65
CA VAL A 123 6.32 15.07 -6.10
C VAL A 123 5.58 14.25 -7.16
N ALA A 124 5.59 14.67 -8.43
CA ALA A 124 5.00 13.89 -9.53
C ALA A 124 5.73 12.56 -9.75
N VAL A 125 7.07 12.59 -9.76
CA VAL A 125 7.92 11.39 -9.86
C VAL A 125 7.71 10.48 -8.65
N PHE A 126 7.70 11.04 -7.43
CA PHE A 126 7.37 10.30 -6.21
C PHE A 126 6.02 9.58 -6.33
N SER A 127 4.98 10.28 -6.81
CA SER A 127 3.63 9.70 -6.96
C SER A 127 3.62 8.51 -7.93
N ILE A 128 4.39 8.58 -9.03
CA ILE A 128 4.52 7.48 -10.00
C ILE A 128 5.22 6.27 -9.36
N PHE A 129 6.31 6.49 -8.62
CA PHE A 129 7.00 5.40 -7.94
C PHE A 129 6.18 4.82 -6.79
N TYR A 130 5.52 5.66 -6.02
CA TYR A 130 4.80 5.25 -4.82
C TYR A 130 3.52 4.47 -5.12
N LEU A 131 2.80 4.80 -6.19
CA LEU A 131 1.52 4.18 -6.51
C LEU A 131 1.61 3.20 -7.70
N PRO A 132 1.62 3.61 -8.98
CA PRO A 132 1.50 2.67 -10.08
C PRO A 132 2.71 1.74 -10.24
N PHE A 133 3.93 2.18 -9.91
CA PHE A 133 5.10 1.30 -9.98
C PHE A 133 5.01 0.15 -8.97
N LEU A 134 4.71 0.45 -7.70
CA LEU A 134 4.55 -0.60 -6.67
C LEU A 134 3.34 -1.49 -6.96
N ALA A 135 2.23 -0.93 -7.45
CA ALA A 135 1.08 -1.72 -7.87
C ALA A 135 1.39 -2.66 -9.04
N GLY A 136 2.34 -2.29 -9.91
CA GLY A 136 2.84 -3.15 -10.97
C GLY A 136 3.33 -4.51 -10.46
N PHE A 137 4.00 -4.57 -9.31
CA PHE A 137 4.45 -5.84 -8.71
C PHE A 137 3.28 -6.71 -8.25
N VAL A 138 2.17 -6.11 -7.81
CA VAL A 138 0.94 -6.86 -7.48
C VAL A 138 0.36 -7.50 -8.75
N LEU A 139 0.41 -6.80 -9.90
CA LEU A 139 -0.01 -7.37 -11.19
C LEU A 139 0.93 -8.48 -11.66
N LEU A 140 2.23 -8.38 -11.44
CA LEU A 140 3.18 -9.46 -11.73
C LEU A 140 2.87 -10.72 -10.91
N LEU A 141 2.47 -10.58 -9.65
CA LEU A 141 1.98 -11.70 -8.85
C LEU A 141 0.69 -12.29 -9.43
N ALA A 142 -0.23 -11.46 -9.94
CA ALA A 142 -1.47 -11.92 -10.56
C ALA A 142 -1.25 -12.65 -11.90
N HIS A 143 -0.11 -12.43 -12.57
CA HIS A 143 0.30 -13.16 -13.78
C HIS A 143 1.09 -14.44 -13.52
N SER A 144 1.56 -14.63 -12.29
CA SER A 144 2.38 -15.78 -11.95
C SER A 144 1.52 -17.05 -11.74
N PRO A 145 2.11 -18.25 -11.78
CA PRO A 145 1.42 -19.48 -11.40
C PRO A 145 0.80 -19.36 -10.00
N ASP A 146 -0.43 -19.87 -9.81
CA ASP A 146 -1.20 -19.82 -8.57
C ASP A 146 -1.39 -18.40 -7.99
N PRO A 147 -1.91 -17.43 -8.76
CA PRO A 147 -1.99 -16.03 -8.35
C PRO A 147 -2.81 -15.84 -7.07
N LEU A 148 -3.86 -16.63 -6.89
CA LEU A 148 -4.72 -16.56 -5.72
C LEU A 148 -3.96 -16.89 -4.44
N LYS A 149 -3.13 -17.94 -4.44
CA LYS A 149 -2.31 -18.30 -3.27
C LYS A 149 -1.27 -17.23 -2.96
N LYS A 150 -0.60 -16.69 -3.98
CA LYS A 150 0.45 -15.68 -3.81
C LYS A 150 -0.10 -14.36 -3.28
N ILE A 151 -1.21 -13.89 -3.83
CA ILE A 151 -1.87 -12.67 -3.36
C ILE A 151 -2.47 -12.86 -1.96
N ALA A 152 -3.06 -14.04 -1.69
CA ALA A 152 -3.49 -14.38 -0.33
C ALA A 152 -2.32 -14.36 0.66
N THR A 153 -1.19 -14.97 0.28
CA THR A 153 0.04 -14.94 1.09
C THR A 153 0.49 -13.51 1.37
N LEU A 154 0.54 -12.64 0.35
CA LEU A 154 0.90 -11.23 0.51
C LEU A 154 -0.02 -10.53 1.52
N ILE A 155 -1.34 -10.68 1.38
CA ILE A 155 -2.33 -10.06 2.28
C ILE A 155 -2.16 -10.56 3.72
N VAL A 156 -1.96 -11.87 3.90
CA VAL A 156 -1.73 -12.46 5.23
C VAL A 156 -0.44 -11.94 5.85
N LEU A 157 0.64 -11.83 5.08
CA LEU A 157 1.93 -11.31 5.59
C LEU A 157 1.83 -9.85 6.02
N VAL A 158 1.17 -8.99 5.24
CA VAL A 158 0.92 -7.60 5.64
C VAL A 158 0.09 -7.53 6.91
N SER A 159 -0.99 -8.31 6.98
CA SER A 159 -1.86 -8.37 8.16
C SER A 159 -1.12 -8.89 9.41
N PHE A 160 -0.22 -9.86 9.24
CA PHE A 160 0.64 -10.36 10.32
C PHE A 160 1.61 -9.30 10.80
N ASN A 161 2.28 -8.62 9.86
CA ASN A 161 3.17 -7.50 10.20
C ASN A 161 2.48 -6.48 11.08
N ASP A 162 1.32 -5.98 10.67
CA ASP A 162 0.60 -4.93 11.39
C ASP A 162 0.10 -5.41 12.75
N THR A 163 -0.46 -6.62 12.79
CA THR A 163 -0.98 -7.21 14.03
C THR A 163 0.12 -7.44 15.04
N PHE A 164 1.21 -8.06 14.64
CA PHE A 164 2.30 -8.40 15.58
C PHE A 164 3.19 -7.20 15.91
N ALA A 165 3.36 -6.23 15.00
CA ALA A 165 3.97 -4.96 15.32
C ALA A 165 3.17 -4.22 16.41
N TYR A 166 1.84 -4.18 16.27
CA TYR A 166 0.98 -3.55 17.26
C TYR A 166 0.99 -4.30 18.61
N LEU A 167 0.76 -5.61 18.60
CA LEU A 167 0.72 -6.41 19.84
C LEU A 167 2.03 -6.35 20.60
N SER A 168 3.16 -6.58 19.92
CA SER A 168 4.48 -6.54 20.57
C SER A 168 4.81 -5.12 21.04
N GLY A 169 4.43 -4.11 20.27
CA GLY A 169 4.61 -2.70 20.64
C GLY A 169 3.81 -2.30 21.90
N VAL A 170 2.56 -2.79 22.04
CA VAL A 170 1.72 -2.52 23.21
C VAL A 170 2.21 -3.29 24.43
N LEU A 171 2.64 -4.55 24.27
CA LEU A 171 3.03 -5.40 25.38
C LEU A 171 4.45 -5.11 25.91
N PHE A 172 5.38 -4.81 24.99
CA PHE A 172 6.81 -4.75 25.32
C PHE A 172 7.45 -3.41 24.94
N GLY A 173 6.75 -2.52 24.20
CA GLY A 173 7.32 -1.29 23.65
C GLY A 173 7.83 -0.32 24.71
N LYS A 174 9.11 0.00 24.63
CA LYS A 174 9.80 0.97 25.49
C LYS A 174 10.55 2.02 24.68
N HIS A 175 11.06 1.64 23.51
CA HIS A 175 11.91 2.50 22.68
C HIS A 175 11.20 2.83 21.37
N THR A 176 10.93 4.12 21.15
CA THR A 176 10.28 4.59 19.91
C THR A 176 11.21 4.41 18.71
N LEU A 177 10.66 3.93 17.59
CA LEU A 177 11.42 3.65 16.35
C LEU A 177 11.84 4.96 15.65
N VAL A 178 10.86 5.83 15.35
CA VAL A 178 11.08 7.14 14.71
C VAL A 178 10.17 8.18 15.37
N PRO A 179 10.62 8.84 16.46
CA PRO A 179 9.80 9.73 17.29
C PRO A 179 9.14 10.88 16.50
N HIS A 180 9.87 11.47 15.55
CA HIS A 180 9.41 12.66 14.81
C HIS A 180 8.34 12.33 13.75
N ILE A 181 8.30 11.09 13.26
CA ILE A 181 7.38 10.67 12.19
C ILE A 181 6.20 9.88 12.78
N SER A 182 6.50 8.84 13.54
CA SER A 182 5.51 7.94 14.13
C SER A 182 5.87 7.59 15.59
N PRO A 183 5.43 8.40 16.56
CA PRO A 183 5.80 8.22 17.97
C PRO A 183 5.24 6.95 18.62
N LYS A 184 4.28 6.28 17.97
CA LYS A 184 3.67 5.04 18.47
C LYS A 184 4.38 3.77 18.01
N LYS A 185 5.25 3.83 17.00
CA LYS A 185 6.04 2.68 16.55
C LYS A 185 7.26 2.48 17.44
N THR A 186 7.50 1.22 17.83
CA THR A 186 8.60 0.84 18.76
C THR A 186 9.52 -0.19 18.12
N TRP A 187 10.77 -0.24 18.59
CA TRP A 187 11.76 -1.25 18.19
C TRP A 187 11.32 -2.66 18.60
N GLU A 188 10.69 -2.80 19.76
CA GLU A 188 10.14 -4.06 20.25
C GLU A 188 8.98 -4.52 19.39
N GLY A 189 8.15 -3.58 18.91
CA GLY A 189 7.08 -3.87 17.95
C GLY A 189 7.65 -4.40 16.64
N LEU A 190 8.69 -3.75 16.10
CA LEU A 190 9.38 -4.20 14.89
C LEU A 190 10.01 -5.59 15.06
N ALA A 191 10.68 -5.85 16.19
CA ALA A 191 11.28 -7.15 16.48
C ALA A 191 10.22 -8.25 16.54
N GLY A 192 9.09 -8.00 17.21
CA GLY A 192 7.97 -8.94 17.28
C GLY A 192 7.34 -9.19 15.92
N ALA A 193 7.18 -8.15 15.11
CA ALA A 193 6.72 -8.30 13.71
C ALA A 193 7.68 -9.17 12.89
N ILE A 194 9.00 -8.91 12.97
CA ILE A 194 10.01 -9.71 12.25
C ILE A 194 9.90 -11.19 12.62
N ILE A 195 9.87 -11.50 13.91
CA ILE A 195 9.81 -12.90 14.37
C ILE A 195 8.53 -13.59 13.89
N MET A 196 7.38 -13.02 14.21
CA MET A 196 6.10 -13.67 13.96
C MET A 196 5.72 -13.71 12.48
N THR A 197 6.01 -12.65 11.73
CA THR A 197 5.75 -12.63 10.28
C THR A 197 6.71 -13.56 9.53
N THR A 198 7.97 -13.67 9.97
CA THR A 198 8.91 -14.64 9.37
C THR A 198 8.47 -16.07 9.61
N ILE A 199 8.00 -16.40 10.81
CA ILE A 199 7.42 -17.73 11.08
C ILE A 199 6.20 -17.96 10.19
N GLY A 200 5.26 -17.00 10.14
CA GLY A 200 4.07 -17.11 9.30
C GLY A 200 4.41 -17.25 7.81
N ALA A 201 5.35 -16.46 7.30
CA ALA A 201 5.82 -16.55 5.93
C ALA A 201 6.43 -17.93 5.61
N THR A 202 7.29 -18.43 6.50
CA THR A 202 7.90 -19.76 6.35
C THR A 202 6.84 -20.86 6.26
N LEU A 203 5.84 -20.82 7.13
CA LEU A 203 4.73 -21.79 7.11
C LEU A 203 3.89 -21.67 5.82
N LEU A 204 3.58 -20.45 5.39
CA LEU A 204 2.83 -20.23 4.14
C LEU A 204 3.60 -20.72 2.92
N PHE A 205 4.91 -20.49 2.86
CA PHE A 205 5.74 -20.97 1.75
C PHE A 205 5.75 -22.50 1.70
N VAL A 206 5.96 -23.16 2.83
CA VAL A 206 6.02 -24.64 2.88
C VAL A 206 4.64 -25.27 2.62
N TYR A 207 3.59 -24.81 3.30
CA TYR A 207 2.30 -25.51 3.29
C TYR A 207 1.33 -25.03 2.22
N VAL A 208 1.36 -23.74 1.84
CA VAL A 208 0.43 -23.17 0.87
C VAL A 208 1.04 -23.07 -0.52
N LEU A 209 2.24 -22.48 -0.61
CA LEU A 209 2.93 -22.30 -1.89
C LEU A 209 3.69 -23.55 -2.34
N LYS A 210 3.94 -24.50 -1.42
CA LYS A 210 4.73 -25.71 -1.66
C LYS A 210 6.15 -25.41 -2.14
N ASP A 211 6.75 -24.38 -1.57
CA ASP A 211 8.07 -23.88 -1.90
C ASP A 211 9.04 -24.04 -0.70
N HIS A 212 10.29 -23.65 -0.88
CA HIS A 212 11.34 -23.83 0.10
C HIS A 212 11.15 -22.95 1.33
N TRP A 213 11.35 -23.51 2.52
CA TRP A 213 11.18 -22.81 3.80
C TRP A 213 12.06 -21.55 3.92
N TRP A 214 13.29 -21.59 3.41
CA TRP A 214 14.23 -20.46 3.47
C TRP A 214 13.79 -19.26 2.64
N LEU A 215 13.08 -19.47 1.52
CA LEU A 215 12.46 -18.38 0.74
C LEU A 215 11.39 -17.69 1.58
N GLY A 216 10.56 -18.45 2.30
CA GLY A 216 9.57 -17.91 3.22
C GLY A 216 10.21 -17.08 4.32
N ALA A 217 11.35 -17.54 4.88
CA ALA A 217 12.08 -16.81 5.90
C ALA A 217 12.62 -15.45 5.36
N ILE A 218 13.25 -15.47 4.17
CA ILE A 218 13.75 -14.25 3.53
C ILE A 218 12.60 -13.28 3.22
N VAL A 219 11.53 -13.76 2.60
CA VAL A 219 10.36 -12.93 2.27
C VAL A 219 9.69 -12.38 3.52
N GLY A 220 9.65 -13.16 4.61
CA GLY A 220 9.12 -12.70 5.90
C GLY A 220 9.91 -11.51 6.45
N VAL A 221 11.24 -11.63 6.54
CA VAL A 221 12.10 -10.55 7.03
C VAL A 221 12.03 -9.31 6.14
N LEU A 222 12.23 -9.49 4.82
CA LEU A 222 12.19 -8.39 3.87
C LEU A 222 10.80 -7.75 3.81
N GLY A 223 9.74 -8.55 3.91
CA GLY A 223 8.36 -8.09 3.93
C GLY A 223 8.09 -7.16 5.12
N VAL A 224 8.54 -7.50 6.32
CA VAL A 224 8.40 -6.61 7.50
C VAL A 224 9.18 -5.32 7.32
N ILE A 225 10.42 -5.40 6.85
CA ILE A 225 11.25 -4.20 6.64
C ILE A 225 10.57 -3.26 5.63
N THR A 226 10.16 -3.79 4.47
CA THR A 226 9.53 -2.99 3.42
C THR A 226 8.16 -2.46 3.84
N ALA A 227 7.32 -3.25 4.52
CA ALA A 227 6.03 -2.79 5.04
C ALA A 227 6.21 -1.67 6.08
N THR A 228 7.15 -1.85 7.01
CA THR A 228 7.45 -0.80 8.02
C THR A 228 7.98 0.47 7.37
N CYS A 229 8.85 0.36 6.36
CA CYS A 229 9.33 1.51 5.59
C CYS A 229 8.16 2.20 4.85
N GLY A 230 7.25 1.45 4.22
CA GLY A 230 6.08 1.98 3.55
C GLY A 230 5.19 2.81 4.48
N ASP A 231 4.89 2.28 5.66
CA ASP A 231 4.13 2.98 6.70
C ASP A 231 4.83 4.24 7.21
N LEU A 232 6.17 4.20 7.35
CA LEU A 232 6.95 5.37 7.76
C LEU A 232 6.95 6.44 6.65
N ILE A 233 7.06 6.04 5.38
CA ILE A 233 6.96 6.96 4.24
C ILE A 233 5.59 7.63 4.23
N GLU A 234 4.50 6.87 4.34
CA GLU A 234 3.14 7.41 4.42
C GLU A 234 2.99 8.38 5.60
N SER A 235 3.49 8.01 6.76
CA SER A 235 3.48 8.86 7.96
C SER A 235 4.30 10.13 7.76
N ALA A 236 5.45 10.05 7.11
CA ALA A 236 6.31 11.21 6.80
C ALA A 236 5.60 12.16 5.83
N VAL A 237 4.99 11.64 4.76
CA VAL A 237 4.19 12.45 3.82
C VAL A 237 3.04 13.15 4.55
N LYS A 238 2.31 12.46 5.41
CA LYS A 238 1.22 13.08 6.19
C LYS A 238 1.71 14.21 7.10
N ARG A 239 2.89 14.04 7.72
CA ARG A 239 3.48 15.08 8.57
C ARG A 239 3.97 16.28 7.78
N ASP A 240 4.63 16.04 6.65
CA ASP A 240 5.12 17.10 5.76
C ASP A 240 3.96 17.94 5.19
N LEU A 241 2.86 17.28 4.82
CA LEU A 241 1.65 17.93 4.32
C LEU A 241 0.74 18.50 5.43
N GLN A 242 1.07 18.30 6.70
CA GLN A 242 0.28 18.71 7.87
C GLN A 242 -1.16 18.17 7.87
N ILE A 243 -1.37 16.98 7.30
CA ILE A 243 -2.67 16.30 7.25
C ILE A 243 -2.66 15.09 8.20
N LYS A 244 -3.86 14.67 8.61
CA LYS A 244 -4.03 13.47 9.44
C LYS A 244 -4.29 12.24 8.59
N ASP A 245 -5.13 12.37 7.60
CA ASP A 245 -5.57 11.30 6.70
C ASP A 245 -5.30 11.71 5.25
N MET A 246 -4.87 10.77 4.40
CA MET A 246 -4.49 11.05 3.00
C MET A 246 -5.71 11.24 2.11
N GLY A 247 -6.83 10.62 2.45
CA GLY A 247 -8.05 10.64 1.65
C GLY A 247 -9.32 10.78 2.48
N THR A 248 -10.41 10.99 1.77
CA THR A 248 -11.77 11.04 2.33
C THR A 248 -12.64 9.90 1.81
N ILE A 249 -12.14 9.13 0.82
CA ILE A 249 -12.87 8.08 0.12
C ILE A 249 -12.31 6.68 0.42
N LEU A 250 -10.98 6.57 0.59
CA LEU A 250 -10.27 5.30 0.91
C LEU A 250 -9.77 5.29 2.37
#